data_6a20fd37ec1f049f8f1b408fe79f58ac
#
_entry.id   6a20fd37ec1f049f8f1b408fe79f58ac
#
_cell.length_a   1.000
_cell.length_b   1.000
_cell.length_c   1.000
_cell.angle_alpha   90.00
_cell.angle_beta   90.00
_cell.angle_gamma   90.00
#
_symmetry.space_group_name_H-M   'P 1'
#
loop_
_entity.id
_entity.type
_entity.pdbx_description
1 polymer ?
#
loop_
_entity_poly.entity_id
_entity_poly.type
_entity_poly.pdbx_seq_one_letter_code
_entity_poly.pdbx_strand_id
1 'polypeptide(L)'
;MAGNGKEYDMLETERLLLRKWTEEDANSLFEYAKDPEVGPAAGWPPHRSGEESLDYGERKELWKSMNEILVKQLAIDFCTEEGAVASRENIFTVYTPLQGRRIFEEGECFLKIACINGKILASGKKDIIAWVRETFKDRSGAWFMDVEALHELEAGLKMFHCQIAQAHPFYIATEMSEVDTKDYEIRIFEGEELEQFRGDERFGEAFLFHELPKDEMGVGAYRDGVLLGMAGATNDSDSMWQIGINVMPEAEGLGIGSMLVAVLKNEILKRGKLPFYGTSMSHIASQRVALGAGFVPMWAELYCESCK
;
A
#
# COMPACT_ATOMS: atom_id res chain seq x y z
N MET A 1 -13.92 17.76 28.57
CA MET A 1 -15.11 16.88 28.52
C MET A 1 -14.91 15.99 27.33
N ALA A 2 -14.61 14.71 27.57
CA ALA A 2 -14.36 13.73 26.53
C ALA A 2 -15.68 13.40 25.83
N GLY A 3 -15.77 13.70 24.54
CA GLY A 3 -16.89 13.28 23.70
C GLY A 3 -16.70 11.80 23.37
N ASN A 4 -17.51 10.93 23.98
CA ASN A 4 -17.67 9.54 23.58
C ASN A 4 -18.10 9.51 22.12
N GLY A 5 -17.20 9.07 21.21
CA GLY A 5 -17.54 8.64 19.87
C GLY A 5 -18.41 7.39 19.99
N LYS A 6 -19.72 7.56 19.96
CA LYS A 6 -20.63 6.44 19.78
C LYS A 6 -20.48 5.96 18.34
N GLU A 7 -19.91 4.78 18.18
CA GLU A 7 -20.00 4.01 16.93
C GLU A 7 -21.50 3.72 16.72
N TYR A 8 -22.11 4.41 15.78
CA TYR A 8 -23.50 4.14 15.43
C TYR A 8 -23.52 2.96 14.46
N ASP A 9 -23.76 1.76 14.99
CA ASP A 9 -23.99 0.56 14.17
C ASP A 9 -25.25 0.68 13.31
N MET A 10 -26.11 1.62 13.60
CA MET A 10 -27.38 1.86 12.91
C MET A 10 -27.82 3.31 13.06
N LEU A 11 -28.24 3.92 11.95
CA LEU A 11 -28.89 5.22 11.91
C LEU A 11 -30.29 5.05 11.34
N GLU A 12 -31.30 5.45 12.09
CA GLU A 12 -32.69 5.36 11.70
C GLU A 12 -33.33 6.76 11.60
N THR A 13 -34.07 6.98 10.51
CA THR A 13 -34.92 8.15 10.30
C THR A 13 -36.32 7.65 10.01
N GLU A 14 -37.33 8.56 9.94
CA GLU A 14 -38.70 8.19 9.59
C GLU A 14 -38.85 7.45 8.24
N ARG A 15 -37.84 7.51 7.38
CA ARG A 15 -37.86 6.99 6.00
C ARG A 15 -36.72 6.05 5.63
N LEU A 16 -35.63 6.05 6.39
CA LEU A 16 -34.40 5.32 6.06
C LEU A 16 -33.81 4.68 7.29
N LEU A 17 -33.36 3.45 7.12
CA LEU A 17 -32.54 2.69 8.03
C LEU A 17 -31.14 2.49 7.39
N LEU A 18 -30.11 3.13 7.95
CA LEU A 18 -28.73 2.93 7.55
C LEU A 18 -28.05 2.03 8.57
N ARG A 19 -27.62 0.86 8.17
CA ARG A 19 -26.95 -0.13 9.00
C ARG A 19 -25.80 -0.80 8.24
N LYS A 20 -24.97 -1.55 8.95
CA LYS A 20 -23.94 -2.36 8.32
C LYS A 20 -24.57 -3.38 7.37
N TRP A 21 -23.84 -3.73 6.33
CA TRP A 21 -24.15 -4.77 5.38
C TRP A 21 -24.22 -6.15 6.08
N THR A 22 -25.13 -6.99 5.65
CA THR A 22 -25.26 -8.39 6.06
C THR A 22 -25.45 -9.29 4.83
N GLU A 23 -25.13 -10.58 4.94
CA GLU A 23 -25.32 -11.55 3.86
C GLU A 23 -26.76 -11.58 3.32
N GLU A 24 -27.75 -11.30 4.19
CA GLU A 24 -29.16 -11.25 3.81
C GLU A 24 -29.47 -10.13 2.82
N ASP A 25 -28.59 -9.10 2.75
CA ASP A 25 -28.75 -7.97 1.83
C ASP A 25 -28.35 -8.30 0.39
N ALA A 26 -27.61 -9.41 0.17
CA ALA A 26 -27.10 -9.80 -1.14
C ALA A 26 -28.16 -9.89 -2.22
N ASN A 27 -29.32 -10.48 -1.90
CA ASN A 27 -30.44 -10.59 -2.83
C ASN A 27 -31.07 -9.23 -3.14
N SER A 28 -31.21 -8.37 -2.13
CA SER A 28 -31.73 -7.01 -2.31
C SER A 28 -30.76 -6.16 -3.13
N LEU A 29 -29.46 -6.28 -2.90
CA LEU A 29 -28.43 -5.62 -3.71
C LEU A 29 -28.48 -6.12 -5.16
N PHE A 30 -28.61 -7.43 -5.37
CA PHE A 30 -28.69 -8.02 -6.71
C PHE A 30 -29.86 -7.45 -7.52
N GLU A 31 -31.03 -7.26 -6.91
CA GLU A 31 -32.20 -6.71 -7.61
C GLU A 31 -31.95 -5.33 -8.22
N TYR A 32 -31.09 -4.52 -7.61
CA TYR A 32 -30.67 -3.21 -8.14
C TYR A 32 -29.40 -3.31 -8.99
N ALA A 33 -28.42 -4.08 -8.55
CA ALA A 33 -27.09 -4.15 -9.18
C ALA A 33 -27.09 -4.89 -10.53
N LYS A 34 -28.11 -5.72 -10.82
CA LYS A 34 -28.31 -6.35 -12.14
C LYS A 34 -28.74 -5.39 -13.24
N ASP A 35 -29.27 -4.21 -12.85
CA ASP A 35 -29.72 -3.20 -13.81
C ASP A 35 -28.51 -2.55 -14.49
N PRO A 36 -28.44 -2.59 -15.86
CA PRO A 36 -27.33 -2.01 -16.61
C PRO A 36 -27.22 -0.49 -16.51
N GLU A 37 -28.23 0.20 -16.01
CA GLU A 37 -28.18 1.65 -15.80
C GLU A 37 -27.69 2.03 -14.39
N VAL A 38 -27.83 1.14 -13.42
CA VAL A 38 -27.44 1.39 -12.01
C VAL A 38 -25.95 1.12 -11.78
N GLY A 39 -25.45 -0.05 -12.15
CA GLY A 39 -24.08 -0.45 -11.91
C GLY A 39 -23.03 0.50 -12.50
N PRO A 40 -23.10 0.82 -13.81
CA PRO A 40 -22.14 1.72 -14.46
C PRO A 40 -22.15 3.14 -13.89
N ALA A 41 -23.29 3.66 -13.47
CA ALA A 41 -23.39 4.97 -12.82
C ALA A 41 -22.72 5.00 -11.42
N ALA A 42 -22.60 3.83 -10.77
CA ALA A 42 -21.97 3.66 -9.48
C ALA A 42 -20.53 3.11 -9.56
N GLY A 43 -20.01 2.90 -10.78
CA GLY A 43 -18.61 2.50 -11.04
C GLY A 43 -18.34 1.00 -11.06
N TRP A 44 -19.37 0.14 -11.16
CA TRP A 44 -19.21 -1.30 -11.33
C TRP A 44 -20.08 -1.86 -12.49
N PRO A 45 -19.72 -3.02 -13.08
CA PRO A 45 -20.54 -3.69 -14.07
C PRO A 45 -21.82 -4.25 -13.43
N PRO A 46 -22.92 -4.46 -14.21
CA PRO A 46 -24.11 -5.10 -13.70
C PRO A 46 -23.80 -6.49 -13.12
N HIS A 47 -24.27 -6.77 -11.92
CA HIS A 47 -24.12 -8.08 -11.29
C HIS A 47 -24.93 -9.16 -12.01
N ARG A 48 -24.40 -10.37 -12.08
CA ARG A 48 -24.99 -11.50 -12.81
C ARG A 48 -25.78 -12.45 -11.89
N SER A 49 -25.51 -12.39 -10.56
CA SER A 49 -26.15 -13.26 -9.57
C SER A 49 -26.16 -12.62 -8.19
N GLY A 50 -26.99 -13.17 -7.28
CA GLY A 50 -26.97 -12.82 -5.86
C GLY A 50 -25.65 -13.21 -5.18
N GLU A 51 -24.99 -14.28 -5.65
CA GLU A 51 -23.68 -14.71 -5.17
C GLU A 51 -22.59 -13.68 -5.50
N GLU A 52 -22.63 -13.08 -6.71
CA GLU A 52 -21.73 -11.97 -7.08
C GLU A 52 -21.98 -10.73 -6.22
N SER A 53 -23.23 -10.47 -5.83
CA SER A 53 -23.57 -9.38 -4.91
C SER A 53 -23.10 -9.65 -3.48
N LEU A 54 -23.14 -10.88 -3.03
CA LEU A 54 -22.59 -11.30 -1.73
C LEU A 54 -21.07 -11.11 -1.71
N ASP A 55 -20.36 -11.63 -2.70
CA ASP A 55 -18.91 -11.51 -2.87
C ASP A 55 -18.47 -10.02 -2.93
N TYR A 56 -19.26 -9.17 -3.61
CA TYR A 56 -19.03 -7.72 -3.62
C TYR A 56 -19.15 -7.09 -2.22
N GLY A 57 -20.14 -7.51 -1.43
CA GLY A 57 -20.33 -7.04 -0.05
C GLY A 57 -19.16 -7.45 0.85
N GLU A 58 -18.75 -8.71 0.78
CA GLU A 58 -17.61 -9.25 1.55
C GLU A 58 -16.29 -8.55 1.16
N ARG A 59 -16.05 -8.34 -0.13
CA ARG A 59 -14.88 -7.60 -0.63
C ARG A 59 -14.86 -6.16 -0.11
N LYS A 60 -16.01 -5.50 -0.05
CA LYS A 60 -16.11 -4.13 0.47
C LYS A 60 -15.77 -4.04 1.96
N GLU A 61 -16.18 -5.00 2.78
CA GLU A 61 -15.82 -5.05 4.20
C GLU A 61 -14.34 -5.37 4.39
N LEU A 62 -13.77 -6.28 3.60
CA LEU A 62 -12.34 -6.58 3.62
C LEU A 62 -11.51 -5.35 3.19
N TRP A 63 -11.92 -4.67 2.13
CA TRP A 63 -11.32 -3.40 1.69
C TRP A 63 -11.32 -2.35 2.81
N LYS A 64 -12.44 -2.23 3.53
CA LYS A 64 -12.57 -1.30 4.65
C LYS A 64 -11.61 -1.66 5.78
N SER A 65 -11.56 -2.93 6.17
CA SER A 65 -10.66 -3.42 7.22
C SER A 65 -9.18 -3.19 6.87
N MET A 66 -8.77 -3.45 5.62
CA MET A 66 -7.41 -3.21 5.17
C MET A 66 -7.07 -1.72 5.08
N ASN A 67 -8.04 -0.86 4.70
CA ASN A 67 -7.88 0.58 4.78
C ASN A 67 -7.69 1.08 6.22
N GLU A 68 -8.35 0.48 7.20
CA GLU A 68 -8.15 0.77 8.62
C GLU A 68 -6.71 0.44 9.06
N ILE A 69 -6.14 -0.69 8.58
CA ILE A 69 -4.72 -1.02 8.81
C ILE A 69 -3.81 0.06 8.24
N LEU A 70 -4.04 0.49 6.98
CA LEU A 70 -3.26 1.53 6.34
C LEU A 70 -3.37 2.87 7.09
N VAL A 71 -4.58 3.30 7.45
CA VAL A 71 -4.82 4.54 8.18
C VAL A 71 -4.09 4.52 9.52
N LYS A 72 -4.19 3.43 10.26
CA LYS A 72 -3.48 3.24 11.53
C LYS A 72 -1.96 3.28 11.36
N GLN A 73 -1.45 2.60 10.33
CA GLN A 73 0.00 2.60 10.06
C GLN A 73 0.50 3.99 9.68
N LEU A 74 -0.20 4.71 8.79
CA LEU A 74 0.17 6.07 8.42
C LEU A 74 0.08 7.04 9.62
N ALA A 75 -0.87 6.84 10.55
CA ALA A 75 -0.92 7.62 11.77
C ALA A 75 0.35 7.45 12.62
N ILE A 76 0.82 6.21 12.78
CA ILE A 76 2.08 5.90 13.47
C ILE A 76 3.27 6.50 12.73
N ASP A 77 3.36 6.27 11.41
CA ASP A 77 4.48 6.70 10.58
C ASP A 77 4.62 8.22 10.54
N PHE A 78 3.50 8.94 10.51
CA PHE A 78 3.47 10.40 10.43
C PHE A 78 3.20 11.09 11.78
N CYS A 79 3.32 10.38 12.90
CA CYS A 79 3.21 10.91 14.27
C CYS A 79 1.91 11.70 14.48
N THR A 80 0.78 11.15 14.06
CA THR A 80 -0.56 11.76 14.14
C THR A 80 -1.61 10.75 14.61
N GLU A 81 -2.87 11.15 14.65
CA GLU A 81 -3.99 10.29 15.01
C GLU A 81 -4.70 9.75 13.76
N GLU A 82 -5.34 8.59 13.87
CA GLU A 82 -6.10 7.95 12.78
C GLU A 82 -7.18 8.87 12.21
N GLY A 83 -7.89 9.61 13.09
CA GLY A 83 -8.89 10.59 12.68
C GLY A 83 -8.32 11.72 11.82
N ALA A 84 -7.08 12.14 12.08
CA ALA A 84 -6.39 13.13 11.24
C ALA A 84 -6.01 12.53 9.87
N VAL A 85 -5.54 11.28 9.84
CA VAL A 85 -5.27 10.57 8.56
C VAL A 85 -6.55 10.42 7.75
N ALA A 86 -7.68 10.14 8.36
CA ALA A 86 -8.98 10.00 7.70
C ALA A 86 -9.62 11.36 7.29
N SER A 87 -9.16 12.50 7.85
CA SER A 87 -9.69 13.82 7.52
C SER A 87 -9.31 14.27 6.10
N ARG A 88 -9.80 15.44 5.67
CA ARG A 88 -9.43 16.04 4.38
C ARG A 88 -8.37 17.15 4.51
N GLU A 89 -7.90 17.42 5.72
CA GLU A 89 -6.95 18.50 5.99
C GLU A 89 -5.51 18.02 5.81
N ASN A 90 -4.64 18.91 5.35
CA ASN A 90 -3.20 18.67 5.32
C ASN A 90 -2.65 18.59 6.73
N ILE A 91 -1.79 17.62 7.02
CA ILE A 91 -1.22 17.33 8.33
C ILE A 91 0.29 17.52 8.29
N PHE A 92 0.80 18.26 9.27
CA PHE A 92 2.24 18.55 9.42
C PHE A 92 2.66 18.32 10.86
N THR A 93 3.53 17.35 11.10
CA THR A 93 3.95 16.92 12.43
C THR A 93 5.46 16.98 12.59
N VAL A 94 5.92 17.21 13.81
CA VAL A 94 7.34 17.02 14.12
C VAL A 94 7.58 15.51 14.27
N TYR A 95 8.54 14.99 13.52
CA TYR A 95 8.85 13.57 13.56
C TYR A 95 9.40 13.17 14.94
N THR A 96 8.78 12.16 15.50
CA THR A 96 9.22 11.44 16.69
C THR A 96 9.00 9.96 16.43
N PRO A 97 10.06 9.14 16.35
CA PRO A 97 9.91 7.74 15.96
C PRO A 97 9.03 6.99 16.97
N LEU A 98 7.85 6.59 16.52
CA LEU A 98 6.91 5.80 17.31
C LEU A 98 7.19 4.30 17.15
N GLN A 99 6.87 3.53 18.18
CA GLN A 99 6.93 2.08 18.09
C GLN A 99 5.89 1.57 17.07
N GLY A 100 6.28 0.59 16.25
CA GLY A 100 5.42 0.02 15.20
C GLY A 100 5.40 0.82 13.89
N ARG A 101 6.23 1.88 13.77
CA ARG A 101 6.41 2.56 12.48
C ARG A 101 7.03 1.63 11.44
N ARG A 102 6.74 1.87 10.17
CA ARG A 102 7.49 1.22 9.09
C ARG A 102 8.97 1.65 9.15
N ILE A 103 9.85 0.69 8.91
CA ILE A 103 11.30 0.91 8.93
C ILE A 103 11.79 0.76 7.49
N PHE A 104 12.02 1.88 6.82
CA PHE A 104 12.53 1.95 5.46
C PHE A 104 13.63 3.02 5.29
N GLU A 105 13.96 3.75 6.36
CA GLU A 105 15.04 4.73 6.37
C GLU A 105 16.23 4.20 7.18
N GLU A 106 17.40 4.30 6.61
CA GLU A 106 18.63 4.18 7.36
C GLU A 106 19.00 5.54 7.95
N GLY A 107 18.92 5.68 9.27
CA GLY A 107 19.36 6.88 9.97
C GLY A 107 18.24 7.84 10.40
N GLU A 108 18.50 9.14 10.31
CA GLU A 108 17.63 10.19 10.81
C GLU A 108 16.62 10.65 9.75
N CYS A 109 15.33 10.61 10.06
CA CYS A 109 14.29 11.15 9.17
C CYS A 109 14.34 12.69 9.18
N PHE A 110 14.76 13.29 8.08
CA PHE A 110 14.76 14.75 7.89
C PHE A 110 13.37 15.26 7.56
N LEU A 111 12.75 14.65 6.55
CA LEU A 111 11.39 14.93 6.10
C LEU A 111 10.87 13.73 5.31
N LYS A 112 9.62 13.36 5.57
CA LYS A 112 8.85 12.47 4.72
C LYS A 112 7.47 13.06 4.48
N ILE A 113 6.94 12.87 3.28
CA ILE A 113 5.64 13.38 2.85
C ILE A 113 4.88 12.27 2.14
N ALA A 114 3.67 11.96 2.59
CA ALA A 114 2.74 11.12 1.87
C ALA A 114 1.57 11.94 1.33
N CYS A 115 1.15 11.61 0.11
CA CYS A 115 -0.04 12.17 -0.53
C CYS A 115 -1.09 11.06 -0.66
N ILE A 116 -2.18 11.22 0.06
CA ILE A 116 -3.29 10.25 0.09
C ILE A 116 -4.63 10.98 0.12
N ASN A 117 -5.60 10.51 -0.67
CA ASN A 117 -6.95 11.10 -0.74
C ASN A 117 -6.96 12.62 -1.01
N GLY A 118 -6.00 13.11 -1.80
CA GLY A 118 -5.88 14.52 -2.19
C GLY A 118 -5.28 15.44 -1.13
N LYS A 119 -4.77 14.92 -0.02
CA LYS A 119 -4.11 15.68 1.04
C LYS A 119 -2.65 15.30 1.23
N ILE A 120 -1.95 16.13 1.99
CA ILE A 120 -0.55 15.98 2.37
C ILE A 120 -0.48 15.51 3.83
N LEU A 121 0.25 14.44 4.08
CA LEU A 121 0.75 14.06 5.40
C LEU A 121 2.25 14.31 5.39
N ALA A 122 2.76 15.21 6.22
CA ALA A 122 4.18 15.50 6.30
C ALA A 122 4.68 15.36 7.74
N SER A 123 5.82 14.71 7.92
CA SER A 123 6.49 14.59 9.21
C SER A 123 7.99 14.77 9.02
N GLY A 124 8.63 15.55 9.90
CA GLY A 124 10.05 15.83 9.75
C GLY A 124 10.64 16.59 10.92
N LYS A 125 11.90 17.01 10.78
CA LYS A 125 12.58 17.87 11.76
C LYS A 125 11.80 19.16 11.97
N LYS A 126 11.83 19.68 13.19
CA LYS A 126 11.03 20.82 13.63
C LYS A 126 11.12 22.03 12.71
N ASP A 127 12.32 22.38 12.29
CA ASP A 127 12.54 23.59 11.48
C ASP A 127 12.09 23.36 10.02
N ILE A 128 12.35 22.17 9.48
CA ILE A 128 11.93 21.77 8.15
C ILE A 128 10.39 21.74 8.06
N ILE A 129 9.74 21.06 9.02
CA ILE A 129 8.28 20.92 8.99
C ILE A 129 7.55 22.25 9.23
N ALA A 130 8.15 23.18 9.97
CA ALA A 130 7.59 24.52 10.13
C ALA A 130 7.57 25.27 8.80
N TRP A 131 8.66 25.21 8.04
CA TRP A 131 8.75 25.78 6.69
C TRP A 131 7.80 25.07 5.70
N VAL A 132 7.80 23.73 5.68
CA VAL A 132 6.91 22.93 4.80
C VAL A 132 5.44 23.28 5.04
N ARG A 133 5.03 23.40 6.31
CA ARG A 133 3.67 23.81 6.66
C ARG A 133 3.34 25.20 6.11
N GLU A 134 4.20 26.18 6.33
CA GLU A 134 3.91 27.55 5.88
C GLU A 134 3.83 27.63 4.36
N THR A 135 4.66 26.88 3.64
CA THR A 135 4.72 26.88 2.19
C THR A 135 3.57 26.09 1.54
N PHE A 136 3.16 24.95 2.15
CA PHE A 136 2.29 23.97 1.48
C PHE A 136 0.96 23.72 2.19
N LYS A 137 0.61 24.45 3.26
CA LYS A 137 -0.61 24.19 4.04
C LYS A 137 -1.89 24.20 3.21
N ASP A 138 -1.94 25.02 2.16
CA ASP A 138 -3.10 25.19 1.29
C ASP A 138 -2.95 24.47 -0.06
N ARG A 139 -1.85 23.72 -0.26
CA ARG A 139 -1.58 22.99 -1.50
C ARG A 139 -2.38 21.69 -1.51
N SER A 140 -2.92 21.33 -2.68
CA SER A 140 -3.59 20.04 -2.89
C SER A 140 -2.56 18.89 -2.91
N GLY A 141 -2.78 17.84 -2.13
CA GLY A 141 -1.97 16.63 -2.18
C GLY A 141 -2.12 15.85 -3.48
N ALA A 142 -3.22 16.03 -4.22
CA ALA A 142 -3.43 15.36 -5.50
C ALA A 142 -2.39 15.77 -6.57
N TRP A 143 -1.85 16.98 -6.46
CA TRP A 143 -0.87 17.53 -7.41
C TRP A 143 0.49 17.78 -6.78
N PHE A 144 0.71 17.31 -5.56
CA PHE A 144 1.95 17.60 -4.82
C PHE A 144 3.19 16.87 -5.42
N MET A 145 2.99 15.75 -6.08
CA MET A 145 4.09 15.01 -6.72
C MET A 145 4.38 15.48 -8.16
N ASP A 146 3.77 16.58 -8.59
CA ASP A 146 4.10 17.22 -9.87
C ASP A 146 5.40 18.01 -9.79
N VAL A 147 6.04 18.18 -10.94
CA VAL A 147 7.36 18.82 -11.08
C VAL A 147 7.40 20.19 -10.43
N GLU A 148 6.34 21.00 -10.53
CA GLU A 148 6.29 22.35 -9.93
C GLU A 148 6.45 22.31 -8.40
N ALA A 149 5.66 21.47 -7.73
CA ALA A 149 5.70 21.36 -6.27
C ALA A 149 7.00 20.69 -5.78
N LEU A 150 7.48 19.66 -6.48
CA LEU A 150 8.75 19.01 -6.16
C LEU A 150 9.93 19.96 -6.33
N HIS A 151 9.91 20.80 -7.36
CA HIS A 151 10.95 21.81 -7.60
C HIS A 151 10.96 22.89 -6.50
N GLU A 152 9.78 23.36 -6.07
CA GLU A 152 9.63 24.29 -4.96
C GLU A 152 10.12 23.68 -3.64
N LEU A 153 9.76 22.42 -3.38
CA LEU A 153 10.20 21.67 -2.21
C LEU A 153 11.73 21.50 -2.21
N GLU A 154 12.31 21.02 -3.31
CA GLU A 154 13.75 20.81 -3.46
C GLU A 154 14.55 22.12 -3.31
N ALA A 155 14.04 23.22 -3.86
CA ALA A 155 14.68 24.53 -3.73
C ALA A 155 14.71 25.00 -2.26
N GLY A 156 13.64 24.79 -1.51
CA GLY A 156 13.55 25.15 -0.10
C GLY A 156 14.35 24.24 0.81
N LEU A 157 14.43 22.94 0.52
CA LEU A 157 15.21 21.97 1.30
C LEU A 157 16.71 22.31 1.35
N LYS A 158 17.24 23.01 0.34
CA LYS A 158 18.64 23.47 0.31
C LYS A 158 19.00 24.36 1.51
N MET A 159 18.05 25.12 2.05
CA MET A 159 18.27 25.94 3.25
C MET A 159 18.57 25.09 4.50
N PHE A 160 18.16 23.84 4.47
CA PHE A 160 18.34 22.86 5.55
C PHE A 160 19.42 21.82 5.23
N HIS A 161 20.19 22.00 4.15
CA HIS A 161 21.16 21.03 3.65
C HIS A 161 20.53 19.65 3.38
N CYS A 162 19.32 19.62 2.83
CA CYS A 162 18.56 18.43 2.50
C CYS A 162 18.18 18.42 1.03
N GLN A 163 17.90 17.21 0.52
CA GLN A 163 17.44 16.95 -0.84
C GLN A 163 16.38 15.86 -0.85
N ILE A 164 15.58 15.78 -1.90
CA ILE A 164 14.68 14.66 -2.11
C ILE A 164 15.52 13.45 -2.52
N ALA A 165 15.46 12.36 -1.72
CA ALA A 165 16.16 11.11 -2.00
C ALA A 165 15.35 10.21 -2.95
N GLN A 166 14.05 10.13 -2.71
CA GLN A 166 13.14 9.30 -3.51
C GLN A 166 11.69 9.82 -3.45
N ALA A 167 10.92 9.48 -4.48
CA ALA A 167 9.47 9.71 -4.55
C ALA A 167 8.82 8.55 -5.31
N HIS A 168 7.97 7.78 -4.63
CA HIS A 168 7.40 6.57 -5.18
C HIS A 168 5.88 6.52 -4.99
N PRO A 169 5.12 6.00 -5.97
CA PRO A 169 3.76 5.52 -5.76
C PRO A 169 3.78 4.20 -5.02
N PHE A 170 2.80 4.02 -4.14
CA PHE A 170 2.58 2.81 -3.36
C PHE A 170 1.19 2.24 -3.63
N TYR A 171 1.15 0.92 -3.66
CA TYR A 171 -0.01 0.10 -4.00
C TYR A 171 -0.30 -0.83 -2.85
N ILE A 172 -1.57 -1.13 -2.60
CA ILE A 172 -2.01 -2.18 -1.65
C ILE A 172 -2.86 -3.21 -2.37
N ALA A 173 -2.95 -4.38 -1.78
CA ALA A 173 -3.94 -5.37 -2.16
C ALA A 173 -4.69 -5.86 -0.91
N THR A 174 -6.00 -5.95 -1.02
CA THR A 174 -6.87 -6.31 0.08
C THR A 174 -7.54 -7.66 -0.12
N GLU A 175 -7.48 -8.20 -1.34
CA GLU A 175 -8.18 -9.41 -1.74
C GLU A 175 -7.21 -10.50 -2.18
N MET A 176 -7.50 -11.73 -1.77
CA MET A 176 -6.87 -12.91 -2.38
C MET A 176 -7.41 -13.10 -3.80
N SER A 177 -6.58 -13.65 -4.67
CA SER A 177 -6.98 -13.99 -6.03
C SER A 177 -6.59 -15.42 -6.36
N GLU A 178 -7.36 -16.08 -7.23
CA GLU A 178 -6.92 -17.32 -7.83
C GLU A 178 -5.69 -17.07 -8.70
N VAL A 179 -4.69 -17.94 -8.56
CA VAL A 179 -3.44 -17.83 -9.31
C VAL A 179 -3.22 -19.11 -10.09
N ASP A 180 -3.15 -18.99 -11.43
CA ASP A 180 -2.80 -20.12 -12.29
C ASP A 180 -1.29 -20.35 -12.28
N THR A 181 -0.85 -21.45 -11.69
CA THR A 181 0.56 -21.85 -11.57
C THR A 181 0.89 -23.13 -12.32
N LYS A 182 0.02 -23.61 -13.22
CA LYS A 182 0.10 -24.96 -13.84
C LYS A 182 1.42 -25.28 -14.51
N ASP A 183 2.06 -24.27 -15.09
CA ASP A 183 3.31 -24.44 -15.85
C ASP A 183 4.56 -24.33 -14.97
N TYR A 184 4.40 -24.05 -13.68
CA TYR A 184 5.51 -23.77 -12.76
C TYR A 184 5.40 -24.53 -11.46
N GLU A 185 6.53 -25.02 -10.95
CA GLU A 185 6.65 -25.47 -9.58
C GLU A 185 6.88 -24.24 -8.67
N ILE A 186 5.94 -23.99 -7.77
CA ILE A 186 6.02 -22.88 -6.82
C ILE A 186 6.60 -23.38 -5.51
N ARG A 187 7.66 -22.72 -5.04
CA ARG A 187 8.25 -22.99 -3.73
C ARG A 187 8.17 -21.75 -2.86
N ILE A 188 7.75 -21.94 -1.60
CA ILE A 188 7.70 -20.92 -0.57
C ILE A 188 8.85 -21.17 0.39
N PHE A 189 9.55 -20.10 0.75
CA PHE A 189 10.71 -20.12 1.66
C PHE A 189 10.42 -19.19 2.82
N GLU A 190 10.73 -19.62 4.05
CA GLU A 190 10.54 -18.86 5.28
C GLU A 190 11.71 -19.03 6.25
N GLY A 191 11.95 -18.01 7.08
CA GLY A 191 12.93 -18.08 8.14
C GLY A 191 14.35 -18.43 7.63
N GLU A 192 14.97 -19.47 8.17
CA GLU A 192 16.34 -19.89 7.82
C GLU A 192 16.49 -20.34 6.36
N GLU A 193 15.41 -20.76 5.70
CA GLU A 193 15.46 -21.15 4.30
C GLU A 193 15.79 -19.98 3.36
N LEU A 194 15.55 -18.74 3.78
CA LEU A 194 15.90 -17.55 3.01
C LEU A 194 17.41 -17.34 2.92
N GLU A 195 18.18 -17.82 3.90
CA GLU A 195 19.63 -17.63 3.96
C GLU A 195 20.39 -18.23 2.75
N GLN A 196 19.80 -19.21 2.07
CA GLN A 196 20.39 -19.78 0.85
C GLN A 196 20.49 -18.76 -0.30
N PHE A 197 19.74 -17.65 -0.23
CA PHE A 197 19.71 -16.58 -1.24
C PHE A 197 20.59 -15.39 -0.84
N ARG A 198 21.16 -15.37 0.37
CA ARG A 198 22.01 -14.28 0.84
C ARG A 198 23.25 -14.10 -0.05
N GLY A 199 23.42 -12.88 -0.55
CA GLY A 199 24.51 -12.52 -1.44
C GLY A 199 24.30 -12.94 -2.90
N ASP A 200 23.13 -13.43 -3.25
CA ASP A 200 22.75 -13.67 -4.65
C ASP A 200 22.19 -12.37 -5.27
N GLU A 201 23.03 -11.69 -6.04
CA GLU A 201 22.71 -10.40 -6.67
C GLU A 201 21.49 -10.45 -7.61
N ARG A 202 21.06 -11.65 -8.04
CA ARG A 202 19.88 -11.83 -8.88
C ARG A 202 18.57 -11.44 -8.17
N PHE A 203 18.57 -11.42 -6.85
CA PHE A 203 17.39 -11.24 -6.01
C PHE A 203 17.45 -9.99 -5.11
N GLY A 204 18.23 -8.98 -5.52
CA GLY A 204 18.42 -7.75 -4.73
C GLY A 204 17.18 -6.89 -4.53
N GLU A 205 16.12 -7.08 -5.35
CA GLU A 205 14.83 -6.42 -5.11
C GLU A 205 13.89 -7.30 -4.26
N ALA A 206 14.05 -8.64 -4.33
CA ALA A 206 13.23 -9.58 -3.56
C ALA A 206 13.68 -9.65 -2.09
N PHE A 207 15.00 -9.59 -1.84
CA PHE A 207 15.59 -9.73 -0.51
C PHE A 207 16.65 -8.67 -0.24
N LEU A 208 16.54 -8.02 0.91
CA LEU A 208 17.49 -6.99 1.36
C LEU A 208 18.50 -7.53 2.36
N PHE A 209 18.14 -8.56 3.11
CA PHE A 209 18.93 -9.16 4.19
C PHE A 209 19.42 -8.14 5.23
N HIS A 210 18.60 -7.11 5.49
CA HIS A 210 18.85 -6.14 6.54
C HIS A 210 18.50 -6.71 7.92
N GLU A 211 19.05 -6.13 8.98
CA GLU A 211 18.60 -6.46 10.34
C GLU A 211 17.17 -6.03 10.57
N LEU A 212 16.79 -4.86 10.04
CA LEU A 212 15.43 -4.32 10.04
C LEU A 212 15.25 -3.42 8.80
N PRO A 213 14.14 -3.56 8.04
CA PRO A 213 13.14 -4.63 8.13
C PRO A 213 13.74 -5.99 7.75
N LYS A 214 13.17 -7.08 8.27
CA LYS A 214 13.62 -8.43 7.96
C LYS A 214 12.87 -9.00 6.78
N ASP A 215 13.57 -9.81 5.98
CA ASP A 215 12.94 -10.67 5.01
C ASP A 215 12.19 -11.80 5.75
N GLU A 216 10.89 -11.92 5.50
CA GLU A 216 10.01 -12.88 6.18
C GLU A 216 9.66 -14.07 5.31
N MET A 217 9.54 -13.85 4.00
CA MET A 217 9.08 -14.87 3.07
C MET A 217 9.61 -14.65 1.66
N GLY A 218 9.84 -15.75 0.95
CA GLY A 218 10.14 -15.78 -0.47
C GLY A 218 9.22 -16.74 -1.22
N VAL A 219 8.86 -16.41 -2.45
CA VAL A 219 8.11 -17.29 -3.37
C VAL A 219 8.86 -17.38 -4.69
N GLY A 220 9.35 -18.57 -5.02
CA GLY A 220 10.10 -18.84 -6.25
C GLY A 220 9.30 -19.67 -7.26
N ALA A 221 9.40 -19.33 -8.55
CA ALA A 221 8.84 -20.12 -9.65
C ALA A 221 9.95 -20.91 -10.36
N TYR A 222 9.75 -22.21 -10.49
CA TYR A 222 10.68 -23.11 -11.16
C TYR A 222 10.02 -23.80 -12.37
N ARG A 223 10.81 -24.02 -13.41
CA ARG A 223 10.47 -24.89 -14.53
C ARG A 223 11.68 -25.77 -14.85
N ASP A 224 11.49 -27.08 -14.91
CA ASP A 224 12.54 -28.06 -15.14
C ASP A 224 13.75 -27.92 -14.16
N GLY A 225 13.46 -27.55 -12.90
CA GLY A 225 14.46 -27.33 -11.86
C GLY A 225 15.20 -25.98 -11.96
N VAL A 226 14.90 -25.13 -12.94
CA VAL A 226 15.51 -23.82 -13.13
C VAL A 226 14.62 -22.74 -12.46
N LEU A 227 15.21 -21.91 -11.61
CA LEU A 227 14.53 -20.77 -10.96
C LEU A 227 14.39 -19.63 -11.96
N LEU A 228 13.15 -19.20 -12.20
CA LEU A 228 12.78 -18.19 -13.20
C LEU A 228 12.44 -16.81 -12.59
N GLY A 229 12.17 -16.75 -11.30
CA GLY A 229 11.91 -15.52 -10.59
C GLY A 229 11.66 -15.77 -9.11
N MET A 230 11.81 -14.71 -8.32
CA MET A 230 11.66 -14.71 -6.87
C MET A 230 10.93 -13.44 -6.43
N ALA A 231 9.81 -13.59 -5.74
CA ALA A 231 9.18 -12.51 -4.98
C ALA A 231 9.55 -12.68 -3.50
N GLY A 232 9.92 -11.59 -2.85
CA GLY A 232 10.25 -11.55 -1.43
C GLY A 232 9.37 -10.57 -0.67
N ALA A 233 9.18 -10.79 0.62
CA ALA A 233 8.45 -9.90 1.50
C ALA A 233 9.28 -9.53 2.72
N THR A 234 9.32 -8.23 3.04
CA THR A 234 9.92 -7.67 4.25
C THR A 234 8.86 -7.22 5.25
N ASN A 235 9.12 -7.35 6.54
CA ASN A 235 8.23 -6.87 7.60
C ASN A 235 8.52 -5.41 7.95
N ASP A 236 8.15 -4.49 7.10
CA ASP A 236 8.38 -3.05 7.32
C ASP A 236 7.69 -2.55 8.60
N SER A 237 6.61 -3.20 8.99
CA SER A 237 5.96 -3.07 10.29
C SER A 237 5.24 -4.37 10.68
N ASP A 238 4.73 -4.42 11.92
CA ASP A 238 3.92 -5.57 12.39
C ASP A 238 2.67 -5.81 11.53
N SER A 239 2.15 -4.79 10.87
CA SER A 239 0.89 -4.86 10.12
C SER A 239 1.04 -4.81 8.61
N MET A 240 2.15 -4.27 8.10
CA MET A 240 2.36 -4.05 6.67
C MET A 240 3.68 -4.66 6.19
N TRP A 241 3.59 -5.50 5.15
CA TRP A 241 4.73 -6.17 4.54
C TRP A 241 4.93 -5.72 3.10
N GLN A 242 6.14 -5.25 2.79
CA GLN A 242 6.50 -4.80 1.45
C GLN A 242 6.88 -5.99 0.58
N ILE A 243 6.48 -5.96 -0.70
CA ILE A 243 6.84 -6.97 -1.69
C ILE A 243 7.85 -6.40 -2.67
N GLY A 244 8.96 -7.14 -2.86
CA GLY A 244 9.92 -6.99 -3.93
C GLY A 244 9.90 -8.17 -4.89
N ILE A 245 10.42 -8.01 -6.12
CA ILE A 245 10.38 -9.03 -7.17
C ILE A 245 11.58 -8.93 -8.10
N ASN A 246 12.19 -10.07 -8.40
CA ASN A 246 13.13 -10.22 -9.48
C ASN A 246 12.66 -11.35 -10.41
N VAL A 247 12.71 -11.12 -11.70
CA VAL A 247 12.42 -12.11 -12.74
C VAL A 247 13.69 -12.28 -13.59
N MET A 248 14.05 -13.52 -13.88
CA MET A 248 15.21 -13.80 -14.72
C MET A 248 14.98 -13.25 -16.15
N PRO A 249 16.02 -12.72 -16.82
CA PRO A 249 15.87 -12.11 -18.15
C PRO A 249 15.19 -13.01 -19.17
N GLU A 250 15.50 -14.31 -19.15
CA GLU A 250 14.91 -15.32 -20.04
C GLU A 250 13.43 -15.61 -19.75
N ALA A 251 12.92 -15.16 -18.63
CA ALA A 251 11.54 -15.36 -18.16
C ALA A 251 10.71 -14.08 -18.18
N GLU A 252 11.28 -12.95 -18.61
CA GLU A 252 10.57 -11.69 -18.76
C GLU A 252 9.43 -11.80 -19.79
N GLY A 253 8.34 -11.09 -19.55
CA GLY A 253 7.18 -11.08 -20.44
C GLY A 253 6.28 -12.33 -20.37
N LEU A 254 6.66 -13.37 -19.60
CA LEU A 254 5.87 -14.59 -19.42
C LEU A 254 4.79 -14.49 -18.30
N GLY A 255 4.62 -13.33 -17.69
CA GLY A 255 3.65 -13.13 -16.61
C GLY A 255 4.09 -13.66 -15.21
N ILE A 256 5.31 -14.21 -15.11
CA ILE A 256 5.84 -14.82 -13.87
C ILE A 256 5.89 -13.81 -12.72
N GLY A 257 6.30 -12.58 -12.97
CA GLY A 257 6.36 -11.54 -11.94
C GLY A 257 5.01 -11.30 -11.27
N SER A 258 3.95 -11.07 -12.06
CA SER A 258 2.59 -10.86 -11.51
C SER A 258 2.05 -12.11 -10.81
N MET A 259 2.36 -13.29 -11.32
CA MET A 259 1.97 -14.57 -10.71
C MET A 259 2.64 -14.74 -9.33
N LEU A 260 3.96 -14.55 -9.22
CA LEU A 260 4.70 -14.69 -7.97
C LEU A 260 4.24 -13.68 -6.92
N VAL A 261 4.08 -12.41 -7.33
CA VAL A 261 3.57 -11.35 -6.46
C VAL A 261 2.15 -11.65 -5.99
N ALA A 262 1.28 -12.22 -6.86
CA ALA A 262 -0.07 -12.62 -6.46
C ALA A 262 -0.07 -13.80 -5.47
N VAL A 263 0.80 -14.79 -5.64
CA VAL A 263 0.97 -15.88 -4.66
C VAL A 263 1.43 -15.33 -3.31
N LEU A 264 2.49 -14.52 -3.32
CA LEU A 264 3.05 -13.94 -2.09
C LEU A 264 2.06 -13.02 -1.38
N LYS A 265 1.34 -12.18 -2.13
CA LYS A 265 0.23 -11.37 -1.64
C LYS A 265 -0.80 -12.21 -0.87
N ASN A 266 -1.24 -13.32 -1.46
CA ASN A 266 -2.20 -14.22 -0.82
C ASN A 266 -1.66 -14.78 0.50
N GLU A 267 -0.39 -15.16 0.55
CA GLU A 267 0.25 -15.67 1.77
C GLU A 267 0.34 -14.60 2.87
N ILE A 268 0.62 -13.35 2.52
CA ILE A 268 0.62 -12.22 3.46
C ILE A 268 -0.78 -11.95 4.00
N LEU A 269 -1.80 -11.92 3.14
CA LEU A 269 -3.21 -11.73 3.54
C LEU A 269 -3.71 -12.85 4.46
N LYS A 270 -3.37 -14.12 4.22
CA LYS A 270 -3.67 -15.24 5.11
C LYS A 270 -3.12 -15.05 6.53
N ARG A 271 -2.05 -14.30 6.69
CA ARG A 271 -1.43 -13.94 7.98
C ARG A 271 -2.06 -12.70 8.62
N GLY A 272 -3.11 -12.14 8.00
CA GLY A 272 -3.78 -10.92 8.50
C GLY A 272 -2.93 -9.67 8.37
N LYS A 273 -1.92 -9.67 7.46
CA LYS A 273 -1.07 -8.52 7.19
C LYS A 273 -1.52 -7.83 5.90
N LEU A 274 -1.25 -6.53 5.79
CA LEU A 274 -1.51 -5.76 4.58
C LEU A 274 -0.29 -5.82 3.65
N PRO A 275 -0.36 -6.51 2.51
CA PRO A 275 0.70 -6.45 1.51
C PRO A 275 0.70 -5.08 0.82
N PHE A 276 1.88 -4.50 0.67
CA PHE A 276 2.05 -3.30 -0.11
C PHE A 276 3.24 -3.39 -1.06
N TYR A 277 3.22 -2.56 -2.09
CA TYR A 277 4.19 -2.59 -3.16
C TYR A 277 4.60 -1.16 -3.51
N GLY A 278 5.88 -0.85 -3.47
CA GLY A 278 6.44 0.44 -3.87
C GLY A 278 7.28 0.28 -5.14
N THR A 279 7.23 1.27 -6.04
CA THR A 279 8.10 1.27 -7.23
C THR A 279 8.30 2.69 -7.76
N SER A 280 9.34 2.89 -8.58
CA SER A 280 9.56 4.16 -9.26
C SER A 280 8.42 4.50 -10.23
N MET A 281 8.08 5.80 -10.35
CA MET A 281 7.07 6.29 -11.31
C MET A 281 7.39 5.93 -12.76
N SER A 282 8.65 5.79 -13.11
CA SER A 282 9.10 5.44 -14.48
C SER A 282 9.28 3.94 -14.70
N HIS A 283 9.21 3.11 -13.64
CA HIS A 283 9.38 1.66 -13.75
C HIS A 283 8.06 0.96 -14.15
N ILE A 284 7.63 1.20 -15.39
CA ILE A 284 6.34 0.73 -15.92
C ILE A 284 6.17 -0.80 -15.85
N ALA A 285 7.25 -1.56 -16.04
CA ALA A 285 7.21 -3.02 -15.93
C ALA A 285 6.81 -3.45 -14.50
N SER A 286 7.42 -2.87 -13.49
CA SER A 286 7.11 -3.14 -12.08
C SER A 286 5.69 -2.72 -11.71
N GLN A 287 5.21 -1.55 -12.20
CA GLN A 287 3.82 -1.12 -11.99
C GLN A 287 2.82 -2.11 -12.61
N ARG A 288 3.12 -2.63 -13.82
CA ARG A 288 2.28 -3.66 -14.45
C ARG A 288 2.26 -4.97 -13.66
N VAL A 289 3.38 -5.34 -13.03
CA VAL A 289 3.44 -6.50 -12.14
C VAL A 289 2.50 -6.30 -10.96
N ALA A 290 2.56 -5.16 -10.29
CA ALA A 290 1.67 -4.86 -9.16
C ALA A 290 0.19 -4.89 -9.57
N LEU A 291 -0.19 -4.18 -10.64
CA LEU A 291 -1.56 -4.15 -11.15
C LEU A 291 -2.04 -5.55 -11.59
N GLY A 292 -1.19 -6.32 -12.28
CA GLY A 292 -1.48 -7.68 -12.71
C GLY A 292 -1.66 -8.68 -11.56
N ALA A 293 -1.06 -8.41 -10.41
CA ALA A 293 -1.22 -9.17 -9.17
C ALA A 293 -2.43 -8.72 -8.33
N GLY A 294 -3.21 -7.73 -8.80
CA GLY A 294 -4.41 -7.22 -8.13
C GLY A 294 -4.15 -6.13 -7.09
N PHE A 295 -2.98 -5.49 -7.14
CA PHE A 295 -2.73 -4.30 -6.34
C PHE A 295 -3.36 -3.07 -6.96
N VAL A 296 -3.75 -2.10 -6.13
CA VAL A 296 -4.29 -0.81 -6.56
C VAL A 296 -3.44 0.34 -6.01
N PRO A 297 -3.25 1.43 -6.76
CA PRO A 297 -2.52 2.60 -6.27
C PRO A 297 -3.28 3.24 -5.11
N MET A 298 -2.58 3.59 -4.03
CA MET A 298 -3.21 4.09 -2.81
C MET A 298 -2.67 5.42 -2.33
N TRP A 299 -1.34 5.57 -2.30
CA TRP A 299 -0.70 6.83 -1.94
C TRP A 299 0.62 6.98 -2.69
N ALA A 300 1.16 8.18 -2.69
CA ALA A 300 2.54 8.45 -3.09
C ALA A 300 3.30 8.99 -1.89
N GLU A 301 4.56 8.62 -1.75
CA GLU A 301 5.40 9.04 -0.62
C GLU A 301 6.77 9.47 -1.12
N LEU A 302 7.27 10.56 -0.58
CA LEU A 302 8.64 11.00 -0.77
C LEU A 302 9.39 11.03 0.57
N TYR A 303 10.70 10.85 0.46
CA TYR A 303 11.64 10.87 1.57
C TYR A 303 12.81 11.78 1.24
N CYS A 304 13.27 12.54 2.25
CA CYS A 304 14.38 13.48 2.12
C CYS A 304 15.55 13.06 2.99
N GLU A 305 16.75 13.22 2.46
CA GLU A 305 18.01 12.94 3.13
C GLU A 305 18.88 14.20 3.25
N SER A 306 19.96 14.13 4.04
CA SER A 306 20.98 15.17 4.08
C SER A 306 21.75 15.23 2.77
N CYS A 307 21.99 16.44 2.24
CA CYS A 307 22.98 16.61 1.18
C CYS A 307 24.36 16.21 1.70
N LYS A 308 25.05 15.35 0.96
CA LYS A 308 26.44 14.94 1.24
C LYS A 308 27.40 16.07 0.90
#